data_8cffa9b5b9989827a213eed1d2627f88
#
_entry.id   8cffa9b5b9989827a213eed1d2627f88
#
_cell.length_a   1.000
_cell.length_b   1.000
_cell.length_c   1.000
_cell.angle_alpha   90.00
_cell.angle_beta   90.00
_cell.angle_gamma   90.00
#
_symmetry.space_group_name_H-M   'P 1'
#
loop_
_entity.id
_entity.type
_entity.pdbx_description
1 polymer ?
#
loop_
_entity_poly.entity_id
_entity_poly.type
_entity_poly.pdbx_seq_one_letter_code
_entity_poly.pdbx_strand_id
1 'polypeptide(L)'
;MSEMSYLEKLLDGVEVEWLPLGKLGELVRGNGLPKSDFTESGVPAIHYGQIYTFYGLSTETTKSFVSHETAKKLKKVNSGDVVITNTSENFTDVGKALVYLGKEQAVTGGHATIFKPNSTIIGKYFAYFTQTDSFANEKRKYSKGTKVIDVSASDMAKIIIPIPCPDNPEKSLAIQSEIVRILDKFTALTAELTAELTAELTMRKKQYNYYRDKLLSFEEGGVEWKTLGEIVKMRAGQHISARNIVDGKEGDFVYPCFGGNGIRGYVKEKSHDGEHLLIGRQGALCGNVQRMKGQFYATEHAVVVSAMQGIDIDWAFHMLTTMNLNQYASKSAQPGLAVGKLQELKLLVPSIERQKYIAKILDKFDTLTSSITEGLPREIELRQKQYEYYRDLLFSFPKPETASN
;
A
#
# COMPACT_ATOMS: atom_id res chain seq x y z
N MET A 1 14.36 -18.84 31.86
CA MET A 1 13.87 -19.89 30.93
C MET A 1 13.22 -19.14 29.79
N SER A 2 13.76 -19.22 28.56
CA SER A 2 13.12 -18.61 27.40
C SER A 2 11.77 -19.31 27.15
N GLU A 3 10.70 -18.55 27.10
CA GLU A 3 9.42 -19.11 26.65
C GLU A 3 9.61 -19.62 25.20
N MET A 4 9.35 -20.91 24.98
CA MET A 4 9.34 -21.49 23.64
C MET A 4 8.32 -20.73 22.79
N SER A 5 8.71 -20.36 21.56
CA SER A 5 7.81 -19.77 20.60
C SER A 5 6.65 -20.73 20.28
N TYR A 6 5.53 -20.20 19.78
CA TYR A 6 4.40 -21.05 19.40
C TYR A 6 4.79 -22.08 18.31
N LEU A 7 5.64 -21.67 17.37
CA LEU A 7 6.15 -22.55 16.33
C LEU A 7 6.99 -23.70 16.91
N GLU A 8 7.88 -23.44 17.89
CA GLU A 8 8.66 -24.47 18.56
C GLU A 8 7.76 -25.47 19.29
N LYS A 9 6.69 -25.00 19.94
CA LYS A 9 5.69 -25.87 20.58
C LYS A 9 4.90 -26.70 19.55
N LEU A 10 4.58 -26.12 18.39
CA LEU A 10 3.87 -26.80 17.33
C LEU A 10 4.74 -27.87 16.66
N LEU A 11 6.02 -27.59 16.47
CA LEU A 11 6.98 -28.52 15.90
C LEU A 11 7.33 -29.64 16.88
N ASP A 12 7.36 -29.39 18.18
CA ASP A 12 7.68 -30.36 19.24
C ASP A 12 8.96 -31.21 18.90
N GLY A 13 10.00 -30.50 18.48
CA GLY A 13 11.29 -31.08 18.15
C GLY A 13 11.35 -31.89 16.84
N VAL A 14 10.32 -31.85 15.99
CA VAL A 14 10.37 -32.52 14.67
C VAL A 14 11.32 -31.82 13.71
N GLU A 15 11.95 -32.58 12.86
CA GLU A 15 12.80 -32.08 11.79
C GLU A 15 11.96 -31.37 10.70
N VAL A 16 12.61 -30.43 10.03
CA VAL A 16 12.01 -29.69 8.89
C VAL A 16 12.94 -29.85 7.70
N GLU A 17 12.42 -30.39 6.61
CA GLU A 17 13.15 -30.51 5.35
C GLU A 17 12.71 -29.44 4.37
N TRP A 18 13.68 -28.83 3.67
CA TRP A 18 13.42 -27.87 2.61
C TRP A 18 13.48 -28.56 1.27
N LEU A 19 12.32 -28.81 0.67
CA LEU A 19 12.17 -29.57 -0.56
C LEU A 19 11.83 -28.68 -1.75
N PRO A 20 12.41 -28.93 -2.95
CA PRO A 20 11.98 -28.26 -4.17
C PRO A 20 10.50 -28.48 -4.45
N LEU A 21 9.79 -27.42 -4.85
CA LEU A 21 8.35 -27.46 -5.13
C LEU A 21 7.99 -28.57 -6.14
N GLY A 22 8.86 -28.83 -7.10
CA GLY A 22 8.68 -29.91 -8.07
C GLY A 22 8.69 -31.35 -7.49
N LYS A 23 9.18 -31.54 -6.24
CA LYS A 23 9.04 -32.80 -5.50
C LYS A 23 7.70 -32.91 -4.76
N LEU A 24 7.04 -31.79 -4.53
CA LEU A 24 5.80 -31.68 -3.76
C LEU A 24 4.54 -31.70 -4.61
N GLY A 25 4.70 -31.72 -5.94
CA GLY A 25 3.59 -31.78 -6.88
C GLY A 25 4.01 -31.47 -8.31
N GLU A 26 3.03 -31.51 -9.20
CA GLU A 26 3.21 -31.21 -10.63
C GLU A 26 2.98 -29.72 -10.90
N LEU A 27 3.87 -29.10 -11.70
CA LEU A 27 3.69 -27.71 -12.16
C LEU A 27 3.36 -27.71 -13.68
N VAL A 28 2.17 -27.25 -14.01
CA VAL A 28 1.66 -27.22 -15.39
C VAL A 28 1.43 -25.79 -15.80
N ARG A 29 2.20 -25.27 -16.77
CA ARG A 29 1.93 -23.94 -17.35
C ARG A 29 0.62 -23.97 -18.14
N GLY A 30 -0.22 -22.93 -17.95
CA GLY A 30 -1.45 -22.72 -18.72
C GLY A 30 -1.19 -22.48 -20.20
N ASN A 31 -2.24 -22.56 -21.01
CA ASN A 31 -2.22 -22.24 -22.43
C ASN A 31 -2.67 -20.79 -22.68
N GLY A 32 -2.42 -20.26 -23.87
CA GLY A 32 -2.88 -18.92 -24.25
C GLY A 32 -4.41 -18.76 -24.07
N LEU A 33 -4.82 -17.68 -23.39
CA LEU A 33 -6.21 -17.32 -23.17
C LEU A 33 -6.37 -15.81 -23.37
N PRO A 34 -6.73 -15.36 -24.59
CA PRO A 34 -6.96 -13.94 -24.87
C PRO A 34 -8.20 -13.43 -24.13
N LYS A 35 -8.24 -12.13 -23.86
CA LYS A 35 -9.37 -11.48 -23.16
C LYS A 35 -10.69 -11.63 -23.93
N SER A 36 -10.64 -11.74 -25.26
CA SER A 36 -11.82 -11.94 -26.13
C SER A 36 -12.55 -13.27 -25.90
N ASP A 37 -11.88 -14.25 -25.32
CA ASP A 37 -12.44 -15.60 -25.11
C ASP A 37 -13.22 -15.73 -23.81
N PHE A 38 -13.23 -14.67 -22.97
CA PHE A 38 -14.04 -14.65 -21.76
C PHE A 38 -15.50 -14.39 -22.05
N THR A 39 -16.36 -15.12 -21.33
CA THR A 39 -17.82 -15.09 -21.44
C THR A 39 -18.44 -14.77 -20.06
N GLU A 40 -19.72 -14.38 -20.05
CA GLU A 40 -20.46 -14.11 -18.81
C GLU A 40 -20.84 -15.39 -18.05
N SER A 41 -20.90 -16.51 -18.74
CA SER A 41 -21.24 -17.82 -18.18
C SER A 41 -20.54 -18.95 -18.94
N GLY A 42 -20.46 -20.14 -18.36
CA GLY A 42 -19.81 -21.30 -18.96
C GLY A 42 -18.89 -22.02 -17.99
N VAL A 43 -17.73 -22.47 -18.47
CA VAL A 43 -16.73 -23.13 -17.63
C VAL A 43 -15.97 -22.09 -16.81
N PRO A 44 -15.83 -22.26 -15.47
CA PRO A 44 -15.09 -21.36 -14.60
C PRO A 44 -13.66 -21.12 -15.11
N ALA A 45 -13.24 -19.85 -15.17
CA ALA A 45 -11.91 -19.49 -15.69
C ALA A 45 -11.20 -18.51 -14.75
N ILE A 46 -9.95 -18.79 -14.43
CA ILE A 46 -9.09 -17.95 -13.58
C ILE A 46 -8.14 -17.18 -14.48
N HIS A 47 -8.35 -15.86 -14.58
CA HIS A 47 -7.44 -14.96 -15.28
C HIS A 47 -6.34 -14.47 -14.34
N TYR A 48 -5.06 -14.55 -14.74
CA TYR A 48 -3.93 -14.17 -13.91
C TYR A 48 -4.03 -12.76 -13.32
N GLY A 49 -4.53 -11.78 -14.10
CA GLY A 49 -4.73 -10.41 -13.63
C GLY A 49 -5.75 -10.28 -12.50
N GLN A 50 -6.69 -11.21 -12.37
CA GLN A 50 -7.67 -11.24 -11.27
C GLN A 50 -7.07 -11.79 -9.97
N ILE A 51 -5.97 -12.55 -10.04
CA ILE A 51 -5.21 -12.98 -8.87
C ILE A 51 -4.57 -11.76 -8.19
N TYR A 52 -4.24 -10.71 -8.96
CA TYR A 52 -3.70 -9.46 -8.40
C TYR A 52 -4.77 -8.54 -7.80
N THR A 53 -5.94 -8.49 -8.44
CA THR A 53 -6.89 -7.38 -8.24
C THR A 53 -8.20 -7.78 -7.59
N PHE A 54 -8.55 -9.06 -7.57
CA PHE A 54 -9.87 -9.50 -7.17
C PHE A 54 -9.87 -10.62 -6.13
N TYR A 55 -9.08 -11.68 -6.34
CA TYR A 55 -9.09 -12.83 -5.45
C TYR A 55 -8.23 -12.61 -4.20
N GLY A 56 -8.66 -13.21 -3.09
CA GLY A 56 -7.82 -13.43 -1.91
C GLY A 56 -6.88 -14.64 -2.10
N LEU A 57 -6.50 -15.28 -1.01
CA LEU A 57 -5.62 -16.47 -1.04
C LEU A 57 -6.31 -17.70 -1.64
N SER A 58 -7.62 -17.82 -1.51
CA SER A 58 -8.41 -18.93 -2.06
C SER A 58 -9.77 -18.45 -2.58
N THR A 59 -10.38 -19.24 -3.47
CA THR A 59 -11.72 -18.99 -3.98
C THR A 59 -12.46 -20.28 -4.30
N GLU A 60 -13.77 -20.30 -4.04
CA GLU A 60 -14.68 -21.39 -4.45
C GLU A 60 -15.36 -21.09 -5.78
N THR A 61 -15.35 -19.85 -6.24
CA THR A 61 -16.00 -19.38 -7.47
C THR A 61 -15.04 -18.56 -8.32
N THR A 62 -15.34 -18.41 -9.61
CA THR A 62 -14.55 -17.55 -10.50
C THR A 62 -15.35 -16.32 -10.94
N LYS A 63 -14.65 -15.21 -11.13
CA LYS A 63 -15.22 -13.98 -11.67
C LYS A 63 -15.49 -14.07 -13.18
N SER A 64 -14.76 -14.95 -13.87
CA SER A 64 -14.80 -15.07 -15.32
C SER A 64 -15.09 -16.51 -15.74
N PHE A 65 -15.62 -16.65 -16.93
CA PHE A 65 -15.96 -17.93 -17.56
C PHE A 65 -15.43 -17.97 -18.98
N VAL A 66 -15.38 -19.17 -19.57
CA VAL A 66 -15.12 -19.38 -21.00
C VAL A 66 -16.10 -20.39 -21.56
N SER A 67 -16.25 -20.42 -22.90
CA SER A 67 -17.07 -21.44 -23.58
C SER A 67 -16.52 -22.84 -23.31
N HIS A 68 -17.38 -23.86 -23.40
CA HIS A 68 -16.96 -25.28 -23.31
C HIS A 68 -15.92 -25.64 -24.37
N GLU A 69 -16.01 -25.03 -25.57
CA GLU A 69 -15.05 -25.26 -26.64
C GLU A 69 -13.67 -24.68 -26.31
N THR A 70 -13.61 -23.44 -25.83
CA THR A 70 -12.38 -22.80 -25.34
C THR A 70 -11.79 -23.59 -24.17
N ALA A 71 -12.62 -24.01 -23.24
CA ALA A 71 -12.18 -24.77 -22.07
C ALA A 71 -11.49 -26.10 -22.44
N LYS A 72 -11.90 -26.78 -23.54
CA LYS A 72 -11.24 -28.02 -23.98
C LYS A 72 -9.76 -27.83 -24.33
N LYS A 73 -9.37 -26.64 -24.77
CA LYS A 73 -7.99 -26.28 -25.18
C LYS A 73 -7.12 -25.80 -24.01
N LEU A 74 -7.73 -25.51 -22.86
CA LEU A 74 -7.05 -24.94 -21.71
C LEU A 74 -6.67 -25.99 -20.66
N LYS A 75 -5.65 -25.68 -19.85
CA LYS A 75 -5.25 -26.52 -18.72
C LYS A 75 -6.27 -26.44 -17.60
N LYS A 76 -6.54 -27.58 -16.98
CA LYS A 76 -7.57 -27.76 -15.96
C LYS A 76 -7.03 -27.50 -14.57
N VAL A 77 -7.86 -26.85 -13.77
CA VAL A 77 -7.64 -26.54 -12.36
C VAL A 77 -8.71 -27.25 -11.56
N ASN A 78 -8.31 -28.13 -10.67
CA ASN A 78 -9.20 -28.88 -9.79
C ASN A 78 -9.24 -28.26 -8.40
N SER A 79 -10.20 -28.65 -7.58
CA SER A 79 -10.25 -28.24 -6.18
C SER A 79 -8.97 -28.70 -5.43
N GLY A 80 -8.32 -27.77 -4.73
CA GLY A 80 -7.04 -27.96 -4.06
C GLY A 80 -5.81 -27.56 -4.87
N ASP A 81 -5.95 -27.39 -6.20
CA ASP A 81 -4.85 -26.88 -7.04
C ASP A 81 -4.55 -25.42 -6.72
N VAL A 82 -3.30 -25.02 -6.93
CA VAL A 82 -2.84 -23.64 -6.71
C VAL A 82 -2.45 -23.00 -8.04
N VAL A 83 -3.10 -21.91 -8.40
CA VAL A 83 -2.79 -21.14 -9.60
C VAL A 83 -1.81 -20.03 -9.24
N ILE A 84 -0.62 -20.05 -9.84
CA ILE A 84 0.49 -19.15 -9.55
C ILE A 84 0.75 -18.27 -10.76
N THR A 85 0.86 -16.96 -10.56
CA THR A 85 1.15 -16.01 -11.64
C THR A 85 2.61 -16.12 -12.09
N ASN A 86 2.85 -16.25 -13.40
CA ASN A 86 4.20 -16.37 -13.96
C ASN A 86 4.84 -15.02 -14.23
N THR A 87 4.06 -14.01 -14.62
CA THR A 87 4.55 -12.72 -15.13
C THR A 87 3.89 -11.56 -14.43
N SER A 88 4.67 -10.52 -14.11
CA SER A 88 4.17 -9.24 -13.59
C SER A 88 5.12 -8.09 -13.97
N GLU A 89 4.64 -6.85 -13.93
CA GLU A 89 5.46 -5.65 -14.07
C GLU A 89 6.29 -5.35 -12.82
N ASN A 90 5.98 -6.00 -11.69
CA ASN A 90 6.73 -5.84 -10.45
C ASN A 90 7.07 -7.19 -9.80
N PHE A 91 8.10 -7.18 -8.97
CA PHE A 91 8.60 -8.37 -8.29
C PHE A 91 7.64 -8.92 -7.22
N THR A 92 6.85 -8.05 -6.60
CA THR A 92 5.94 -8.44 -5.51
C THR A 92 4.82 -9.35 -6.03
N ASP A 93 4.26 -9.02 -7.18
CA ASP A 93 3.11 -9.70 -7.74
C ASP A 93 3.46 -10.99 -8.50
N VAL A 94 4.65 -11.07 -9.13
CA VAL A 94 5.05 -12.34 -9.77
C VAL A 94 5.15 -13.44 -8.72
N GLY A 95 4.60 -14.62 -9.02
CA GLY A 95 4.55 -15.75 -8.08
C GLY A 95 3.42 -15.65 -7.05
N LYS A 96 2.48 -14.72 -7.20
CA LYS A 96 1.28 -14.65 -6.35
C LYS A 96 0.40 -15.86 -6.59
N ALA A 97 -0.07 -16.49 -5.53
CA ALA A 97 -0.78 -17.76 -5.57
C ALA A 97 -2.26 -17.62 -5.20
N LEU A 98 -3.10 -18.43 -5.83
CA LEU A 98 -4.53 -18.57 -5.56
C LEU A 98 -4.88 -20.05 -5.44
N VAL A 99 -5.43 -20.49 -4.33
CA VAL A 99 -5.97 -21.84 -4.17
C VAL A 99 -7.39 -21.90 -4.72
N TYR A 100 -7.64 -22.82 -5.65
CA TYR A 100 -8.97 -23.06 -6.13
C TYR A 100 -9.66 -24.12 -5.28
N LEU A 101 -10.85 -23.82 -4.77
CA LEU A 101 -11.65 -24.69 -3.88
C LEU A 101 -13.05 -24.97 -4.46
N GLY A 102 -13.29 -24.58 -5.71
CA GLY A 102 -14.58 -24.76 -6.37
C GLY A 102 -14.92 -26.22 -6.61
N LYS A 103 -16.22 -26.52 -6.66
CA LYS A 103 -16.74 -27.87 -6.94
C LYS A 103 -16.59 -28.26 -8.40
N GLU A 104 -16.70 -27.29 -9.31
CA GLU A 104 -16.55 -27.50 -10.74
C GLU A 104 -15.11 -27.31 -11.15
N GLN A 105 -14.66 -28.04 -12.17
CA GLN A 105 -13.33 -27.88 -12.73
C GLN A 105 -13.21 -26.51 -13.41
N ALA A 106 -12.19 -25.73 -13.02
CA ALA A 106 -11.85 -24.46 -13.66
C ALA A 106 -10.75 -24.62 -14.73
N VAL A 107 -10.45 -23.53 -15.43
CA VAL A 107 -9.33 -23.44 -16.39
C VAL A 107 -8.53 -22.16 -16.17
N THR A 108 -7.27 -22.12 -16.65
CA THR A 108 -6.45 -20.91 -16.61
C THR A 108 -5.62 -20.70 -17.86
N GLY A 109 -5.13 -19.47 -18.05
CA GLY A 109 -4.35 -19.03 -19.21
C GLY A 109 -2.83 -19.14 -19.03
N GLY A 110 -2.08 -18.82 -20.08
CA GLY A 110 -0.64 -19.03 -20.21
C GLY A 110 0.26 -18.13 -19.35
N HIS A 111 -0.30 -17.10 -18.68
CA HIS A 111 0.40 -16.25 -17.72
C HIS A 111 0.33 -16.79 -16.28
N ALA A 112 -0.16 -18.01 -16.10
CA ALA A 112 -0.21 -18.71 -14.84
C ALA A 112 0.32 -20.15 -14.97
N THR A 113 0.87 -20.66 -13.86
CA THR A 113 1.23 -22.07 -13.67
C THR A 113 0.28 -22.68 -12.64
N ILE A 114 -0.21 -23.87 -12.90
CA ILE A 114 -1.01 -24.66 -11.97
C ILE A 114 -0.04 -25.55 -11.22
N PHE A 115 0.03 -25.39 -9.90
CA PHE A 115 0.67 -26.34 -9.01
C PHE A 115 -0.40 -27.31 -8.51
N LYS A 116 -0.20 -28.59 -8.78
CA LYS A 116 -1.05 -29.69 -8.34
C LYS A 116 -0.34 -30.42 -7.19
N PRO A 117 -0.70 -30.11 -5.93
CA PRO A 117 -0.06 -30.70 -4.76
C PRO A 117 -0.19 -32.23 -4.77
N ASN A 118 0.87 -32.93 -4.38
CA ASN A 118 0.77 -34.34 -4.03
C ASN A 118 0.24 -34.51 -2.58
N SER A 119 0.19 -35.74 -2.09
CA SER A 119 -0.33 -36.06 -0.77
C SER A 119 0.54 -35.60 0.42
N THR A 120 1.69 -34.96 0.18
CA THR A 120 2.62 -34.53 1.26
C THR A 120 2.50 -33.05 1.59
N ILE A 121 1.78 -32.26 0.79
CA ILE A 121 1.63 -30.81 0.99
C ILE A 121 0.19 -30.35 0.76
N ILE A 122 -0.27 -29.47 1.63
CA ILE A 122 -1.57 -28.80 1.51
C ILE A 122 -1.40 -27.55 0.62
N GLY A 123 -2.19 -27.44 -0.46
CA GLY A 123 -2.12 -26.30 -1.38
C GLY A 123 -2.23 -24.95 -0.67
N LYS A 124 -3.09 -24.84 0.34
CA LYS A 124 -3.28 -23.60 1.12
C LYS A 124 -2.08 -23.27 2.03
N TYR A 125 -1.38 -24.29 2.56
CA TYR A 125 -0.12 -24.11 3.28
C TYR A 125 0.94 -23.48 2.37
N PHE A 126 1.10 -24.06 1.17
CA PHE A 126 2.00 -23.49 0.16
C PHE A 126 1.60 -22.08 -0.24
N ALA A 127 0.30 -21.81 -0.48
CA ALA A 127 -0.17 -20.49 -0.85
C ALA A 127 0.13 -19.43 0.24
N TYR A 128 -0.01 -19.74 1.53
CA TYR A 128 0.42 -18.86 2.61
C TYR A 128 1.92 -18.64 2.61
N PHE A 129 2.72 -19.70 2.38
CA PHE A 129 4.16 -19.57 2.30
C PHE A 129 4.61 -18.63 1.18
N THR A 130 3.88 -18.58 0.04
CA THR A 130 4.20 -17.65 -1.06
C THR A 130 4.14 -16.17 -0.69
N GLN A 131 3.49 -15.82 0.42
CA GLN A 131 3.38 -14.45 0.91
C GLN A 131 4.52 -14.04 1.85
N THR A 132 5.42 -14.96 2.22
CA THR A 132 6.51 -14.72 3.17
C THR A 132 7.75 -14.13 2.52
N ASP A 133 8.57 -13.42 3.31
CA ASP A 133 9.89 -12.95 2.88
C ASP A 133 10.81 -14.11 2.48
N SER A 134 10.67 -15.27 3.14
CA SER A 134 11.43 -16.47 2.80
C SER A 134 11.17 -16.91 1.36
N PHE A 135 9.91 -16.98 0.93
CA PHE A 135 9.55 -17.28 -0.46
C PHE A 135 10.01 -16.18 -1.42
N ALA A 136 9.85 -14.91 -1.06
CA ALA A 136 10.31 -13.80 -1.88
C ALA A 136 11.81 -13.88 -2.19
N ASN A 137 12.62 -14.21 -1.18
CA ASN A 137 14.06 -14.38 -1.33
C ASN A 137 14.41 -15.59 -2.23
N GLU A 138 13.72 -16.72 -2.08
CA GLU A 138 13.90 -17.87 -2.96
C GLU A 138 13.47 -17.56 -4.40
N LYS A 139 12.32 -16.99 -4.61
CA LYS A 139 11.79 -16.59 -5.90
C LYS A 139 12.74 -15.64 -6.65
N ARG A 140 13.42 -14.74 -5.94
CA ARG A 140 14.36 -13.77 -6.53
C ARG A 140 15.49 -14.46 -7.30
N LYS A 141 15.96 -15.61 -6.84
CA LYS A 141 17.04 -16.38 -7.49
C LYS A 141 16.67 -16.85 -8.90
N TYR A 142 15.37 -17.00 -9.18
CA TYR A 142 14.84 -17.57 -10.41
C TYR A 142 14.05 -16.56 -11.26
N SER A 143 13.87 -15.35 -10.78
CA SER A 143 13.16 -14.28 -11.49
C SER A 143 14.04 -13.72 -12.62
N LYS A 144 13.44 -13.51 -13.80
CA LYS A 144 14.10 -12.97 -15.00
C LYS A 144 13.33 -11.77 -15.53
N GLY A 145 14.05 -10.86 -16.20
CA GLY A 145 13.45 -9.67 -16.80
C GLY A 145 13.58 -8.41 -15.95
N THR A 146 13.38 -7.24 -16.58
CA THR A 146 13.50 -5.92 -15.95
C THR A 146 12.23 -5.09 -16.03
N LYS A 147 11.52 -5.12 -17.17
CA LYS A 147 10.23 -4.44 -17.36
C LYS A 147 9.05 -5.38 -17.09
N VAL A 148 9.18 -6.62 -17.54
CA VAL A 148 8.26 -7.70 -17.21
C VAL A 148 9.10 -8.78 -16.55
N ILE A 149 8.76 -9.10 -15.32
CA ILE A 149 9.43 -10.13 -14.52
C ILE A 149 8.69 -11.44 -14.77
N ASP A 150 9.43 -12.47 -15.09
CA ASP A 150 8.92 -13.83 -15.34
C ASP A 150 9.60 -14.85 -14.44
N VAL A 151 8.83 -15.82 -13.96
CA VAL A 151 9.33 -17.05 -13.32
C VAL A 151 8.68 -18.22 -14.01
N SER A 152 9.44 -18.98 -14.77
CA SER A 152 8.94 -20.15 -15.51
C SER A 152 8.47 -21.26 -14.56
N ALA A 153 7.59 -22.16 -15.04
CA ALA A 153 7.16 -23.33 -14.26
C ALA A 153 8.33 -24.21 -13.84
N SER A 154 9.33 -24.38 -14.72
CA SER A 154 10.56 -25.14 -14.40
C SER A 154 11.46 -24.45 -13.37
N ASP A 155 11.45 -23.11 -13.33
CA ASP A 155 12.18 -22.36 -12.32
C ASP A 155 11.42 -22.32 -11.00
N MET A 156 10.08 -22.21 -11.02
CA MET A 156 9.24 -22.37 -9.82
C MET A 156 9.43 -23.75 -9.16
N ALA A 157 9.60 -24.80 -9.96
CA ALA A 157 9.84 -26.16 -9.44
C ALA A 157 11.10 -26.29 -8.58
N LYS A 158 12.06 -25.37 -8.71
CA LYS A 158 13.34 -25.37 -7.96
C LYS A 158 13.23 -24.62 -6.62
N ILE A 159 12.20 -23.79 -6.42
CA ILE A 159 11.99 -23.04 -5.18
C ILE A 159 11.78 -24.01 -4.03
N ILE A 160 12.55 -23.85 -2.95
CA ILE A 160 12.48 -24.74 -1.79
C ILE A 160 11.39 -24.31 -0.81
N ILE A 161 10.63 -25.28 -0.32
CA ILE A 161 9.49 -25.14 0.57
C ILE A 161 9.75 -25.95 1.84
N PRO A 162 9.50 -25.40 3.05
CA PRO A 162 9.70 -26.12 4.29
C PRO A 162 8.59 -27.14 4.51
N ILE A 163 8.95 -28.40 4.75
CA ILE A 163 8.02 -29.49 5.08
C ILE A 163 8.39 -29.99 6.48
N PRO A 164 7.50 -29.75 7.48
CA PRO A 164 7.72 -30.28 8.82
C PRO A 164 7.50 -31.79 8.85
N CYS A 165 8.29 -32.52 9.63
CA CYS A 165 8.16 -33.97 9.88
C CYS A 165 8.07 -34.79 8.57
N PRO A 166 9.08 -34.75 7.67
CA PRO A 166 9.01 -35.37 6.35
C PRO A 166 8.85 -36.92 6.43
N ASP A 167 9.38 -37.54 7.48
CA ASP A 167 9.31 -38.99 7.68
C ASP A 167 7.95 -39.50 8.17
N ASN A 168 7.08 -38.59 8.60
CA ASN A 168 5.71 -38.90 9.02
C ASN A 168 4.70 -37.99 8.32
N PRO A 169 4.16 -38.38 7.16
CA PRO A 169 3.23 -37.58 6.37
C PRO A 169 1.97 -37.17 7.12
N GLU A 170 1.45 -37.99 7.98
CA GLU A 170 0.25 -37.73 8.77
C GLU A 170 0.51 -36.57 9.78
N LYS A 171 1.61 -36.65 10.53
CA LYS A 171 2.04 -35.58 11.45
C LYS A 171 2.38 -34.31 10.68
N SER A 172 3.04 -34.43 9.54
CA SER A 172 3.35 -33.29 8.64
C SER A 172 2.08 -32.53 8.22
N LEU A 173 1.09 -33.25 7.71
CA LEU A 173 -0.16 -32.65 7.26
C LEU A 173 -0.96 -32.06 8.43
N ALA A 174 -0.90 -32.66 9.64
CA ALA A 174 -1.52 -32.11 10.83
C ALA A 174 -0.90 -30.73 11.21
N ILE A 175 0.44 -30.62 11.18
CA ILE A 175 1.15 -29.36 11.44
C ILE A 175 0.82 -28.31 10.36
N GLN A 176 0.86 -28.68 9.08
CA GLN A 176 0.47 -27.81 7.97
C GLN A 176 -0.97 -27.31 8.11
N SER A 177 -1.90 -28.20 8.46
CA SER A 177 -3.31 -27.87 8.68
C SER A 177 -3.50 -26.89 9.83
N GLU A 178 -2.76 -27.07 10.92
CA GLU A 178 -2.84 -26.17 12.08
C GLU A 178 -2.30 -24.77 11.74
N ILE A 179 -1.19 -24.67 10.99
CA ILE A 179 -0.67 -23.38 10.48
C ILE A 179 -1.73 -22.72 9.59
N VAL A 180 -2.32 -23.44 8.66
CA VAL A 180 -3.40 -22.93 7.79
C VAL A 180 -4.59 -22.45 8.64
N ARG A 181 -5.04 -23.22 9.61
CA ARG A 181 -6.16 -22.88 10.50
C ARG A 181 -5.93 -21.57 11.26
N ILE A 182 -4.70 -21.38 11.76
CA ILE A 182 -4.32 -20.16 12.49
C ILE A 182 -4.31 -18.96 11.53
N LEU A 183 -3.67 -19.12 10.36
CA LEU A 183 -3.56 -18.04 9.38
C LEU A 183 -4.91 -17.67 8.76
N ASP A 184 -5.81 -18.63 8.57
CA ASP A 184 -7.18 -18.36 8.14
C ASP A 184 -7.92 -17.47 9.15
N LYS A 185 -7.80 -17.76 10.45
CA LYS A 185 -8.39 -16.93 11.50
C LYS A 185 -7.78 -15.54 11.55
N PHE A 186 -6.45 -15.43 11.43
CA PHE A 186 -5.78 -14.13 11.41
C PHE A 186 -6.16 -13.32 10.16
N THR A 187 -6.26 -13.97 9.01
CA THR A 187 -6.70 -13.32 7.76
C THR A 187 -8.12 -12.77 7.92
N ALA A 188 -9.05 -13.57 8.42
CA ALA A 188 -10.44 -13.16 8.64
C ALA A 188 -10.53 -12.00 9.64
N LEU A 189 -9.85 -12.12 10.79
CA LEU A 189 -9.84 -11.07 11.82
C LEU A 189 -9.22 -9.77 11.31
N THR A 190 -8.09 -9.85 10.60
CA THR A 190 -7.42 -8.66 10.04
C THR A 190 -8.30 -7.98 8.99
N ALA A 191 -8.99 -8.76 8.14
CA ALA A 191 -9.91 -8.23 7.15
C ALA A 191 -11.10 -7.51 7.82
N GLU A 192 -11.71 -8.10 8.85
CA GLU A 192 -12.80 -7.52 9.62
C GLU A 192 -12.37 -6.20 10.28
N LEU A 193 -11.27 -6.21 11.06
CA LEU A 193 -10.73 -5.01 11.72
C LEU A 193 -10.36 -3.92 10.74
N THR A 194 -9.76 -4.28 9.60
CA THR A 194 -9.40 -3.31 8.56
C THR A 194 -10.65 -2.70 7.91
N ALA A 195 -11.69 -3.49 7.68
CA ALA A 195 -12.96 -3.00 7.16
C ALA A 195 -13.65 -2.04 8.13
N GLU A 196 -13.70 -2.37 9.44
CA GLU A 196 -14.25 -1.50 10.48
C GLU A 196 -13.49 -0.17 10.58
N LEU A 197 -12.15 -0.22 10.65
CA LEU A 197 -11.31 0.99 10.69
C LEU A 197 -11.46 1.85 9.44
N THR A 198 -11.63 1.24 8.27
CA THR A 198 -11.86 1.94 7.00
C THR A 198 -13.25 2.61 6.97
N ALA A 199 -14.26 1.95 7.48
CA ALA A 199 -15.60 2.52 7.63
C ALA A 199 -15.59 3.69 8.62
N GLU A 200 -14.93 3.54 9.77
CA GLU A 200 -14.74 4.61 10.76
C GLU A 200 -13.99 5.80 10.15
N LEU A 201 -12.88 5.57 9.43
CA LEU A 201 -12.13 6.60 8.72
C LEU A 201 -13.02 7.38 7.75
N THR A 202 -13.87 6.68 7.00
CA THR A 202 -14.82 7.28 6.05
C THR A 202 -15.84 8.16 6.77
N MET A 203 -16.39 7.70 7.90
CA MET A 203 -17.32 8.49 8.72
C MET A 203 -16.63 9.71 9.31
N ARG A 204 -15.40 9.58 9.85
CA ARG A 204 -14.64 10.70 10.42
C ARG A 204 -14.29 11.75 9.37
N LYS A 205 -13.94 11.34 8.13
CA LYS A 205 -13.75 12.26 7.02
C LYS A 205 -15.02 13.05 6.68
N LYS A 206 -16.19 12.43 6.70
CA LYS A 206 -17.47 13.12 6.51
C LYS A 206 -17.76 14.11 7.65
N GLN A 207 -17.53 13.71 8.90
CA GLN A 207 -17.65 14.61 10.06
C GLN A 207 -16.67 15.78 9.98
N TYR A 208 -15.42 15.54 9.62
CA TYR A 208 -14.41 16.59 9.41
C TYR A 208 -14.91 17.60 8.38
N ASN A 209 -15.37 17.17 7.20
CA ASN A 209 -15.87 18.08 6.17
C ASN A 209 -17.05 18.89 6.67
N TYR A 210 -18.01 18.27 7.35
CA TYR A 210 -19.18 18.98 7.91
C TYR A 210 -18.76 20.04 8.93
N TYR A 211 -17.93 19.69 9.92
CA TYR A 211 -17.50 20.65 10.94
C TYR A 211 -16.59 21.73 10.35
N ARG A 212 -15.70 21.37 9.43
CA ARG A 212 -14.86 22.32 8.73
C ARG A 212 -15.70 23.38 8.02
N ASP A 213 -16.66 22.96 7.22
CA ASP A 213 -17.51 23.86 6.47
C ASP A 213 -18.36 24.73 7.41
N LYS A 214 -18.90 24.16 8.49
CA LYS A 214 -19.66 24.88 9.52
C LYS A 214 -18.82 25.88 10.32
N LEU A 215 -17.60 25.51 10.72
CA LEU A 215 -16.72 26.36 11.53
C LEU A 215 -16.04 27.47 10.73
N LEU A 216 -15.86 27.24 9.42
CA LEU A 216 -15.24 28.21 8.50
C LEU A 216 -16.27 29.04 7.71
N SER A 217 -17.55 28.72 7.82
CA SER A 217 -18.64 29.60 7.34
C SER A 217 -19.01 30.57 8.48
N PHE A 218 -18.93 31.84 8.22
CA PHE A 218 -19.27 32.89 9.20
C PHE A 218 -20.55 33.59 8.77
N GLU A 219 -21.51 33.71 9.70
CA GLU A 219 -22.62 34.64 9.58
C GLU A 219 -22.13 36.06 9.92
N GLU A 220 -22.83 37.10 9.43
CA GLU A 220 -22.48 38.49 9.69
C GLU A 220 -22.49 38.77 11.20
N GLY A 221 -21.32 39.22 11.72
CA GLY A 221 -21.13 39.60 13.12
C GLY A 221 -19.81 39.09 13.70
N GLY A 222 -18.92 39.99 14.11
CA GLY A 222 -17.64 39.64 14.75
C GLY A 222 -16.55 39.11 13.81
N VAL A 223 -16.70 39.30 12.48
CA VAL A 223 -15.74 38.95 11.44
C VAL A 223 -15.48 40.15 10.52
N GLU A 224 -14.29 40.19 9.96
CA GLU A 224 -13.85 41.25 9.04
C GLU A 224 -13.51 40.68 7.67
N TRP A 225 -13.93 41.35 6.59
CA TRP A 225 -13.46 41.05 5.25
C TRP A 225 -12.02 41.52 5.08
N LYS A 226 -11.10 40.58 4.76
CA LYS A 226 -9.70 40.88 4.44
C LYS A 226 -9.28 40.14 3.19
N THR A 227 -8.27 40.65 2.51
CA THR A 227 -7.59 39.91 1.45
C THR A 227 -6.52 38.98 2.04
N LEU A 228 -6.15 37.90 1.35
CA LEU A 228 -5.06 37.03 1.79
C LEU A 228 -3.77 37.82 1.98
N GLY A 229 -3.48 38.82 1.14
CA GLY A 229 -2.29 39.65 1.27
C GLY A 229 -2.25 40.52 2.53
N GLU A 230 -3.39 40.78 3.17
CA GLU A 230 -3.50 41.51 4.44
C GLU A 230 -3.31 40.60 5.68
N ILE A 231 -3.46 39.29 5.52
CA ILE A 231 -3.41 38.37 6.66
C ILE A 231 -2.17 37.43 6.64
N VAL A 232 -1.63 37.17 5.45
CA VAL A 232 -0.42 36.33 5.32
C VAL A 232 0.55 36.93 4.32
N LYS A 233 1.83 36.78 4.61
CA LYS A 233 2.92 37.09 3.70
C LYS A 233 3.20 35.88 2.83
N MET A 234 3.12 36.05 1.52
CA MET A 234 3.37 35.00 0.52
C MET A 234 4.60 35.32 -0.32
N ARG A 235 5.53 34.37 -0.42
CA ARG A 235 6.72 34.51 -1.28
C ARG A 235 7.00 33.19 -1.98
N ALA A 236 7.34 33.24 -3.26
CA ALA A 236 7.88 32.08 -3.96
C ALA A 236 9.22 31.67 -3.33
N GLY A 237 9.46 30.37 -3.24
CA GLY A 237 10.75 29.84 -2.84
C GLY A 237 11.85 30.12 -3.86
N GLN A 238 13.04 29.62 -3.63
CA GLN A 238 14.25 29.92 -4.40
C GLN A 238 14.61 28.78 -5.34
N HIS A 239 15.16 29.13 -6.51
CA HIS A 239 15.64 28.13 -7.45
C HIS A 239 16.84 27.36 -6.87
N ILE A 240 16.82 26.03 -7.06
CA ILE A 240 17.93 25.14 -6.74
C ILE A 240 18.12 24.10 -7.85
N SER A 241 19.36 23.87 -8.24
CA SER A 241 19.69 22.83 -9.21
C SER A 241 19.45 21.43 -8.64
N ALA A 242 18.84 20.53 -9.44
CA ALA A 242 18.56 19.14 -9.05
C ALA A 242 19.82 18.39 -8.52
N ARG A 243 21.00 18.70 -9.03
CA ARG A 243 22.27 18.11 -8.55
C ARG A 243 22.63 18.45 -7.10
N ASN A 244 22.02 19.49 -6.54
CA ASN A 244 22.21 19.91 -5.15
C ASN A 244 21.17 19.35 -4.20
N ILE A 245 20.33 18.42 -4.67
CA ILE A 245 19.28 17.74 -3.89
C ILE A 245 19.63 16.25 -3.88
N VAL A 246 19.68 15.64 -2.70
CA VAL A 246 19.88 14.20 -2.51
C VAL A 246 18.60 13.54 -1.98
N ASP A 247 18.37 12.27 -2.30
CA ASP A 247 17.13 11.59 -1.94
C ASP A 247 17.00 11.33 -0.44
N GLY A 248 18.10 11.13 0.26
CA GLY A 248 18.17 10.82 1.68
C GLY A 248 18.93 11.87 2.49
N LYS A 249 18.66 11.90 3.81
CA LYS A 249 19.43 12.72 4.74
C LYS A 249 20.83 12.11 4.91
N GLU A 250 21.86 12.77 4.38
CA GLU A 250 23.24 12.26 4.31
C GLU A 250 24.27 13.38 4.49
N GLY A 251 25.25 13.18 5.39
CA GLY A 251 26.34 14.13 5.64
C GLY A 251 25.81 15.54 5.93
N ASP A 252 26.24 16.53 5.13
CA ASP A 252 25.82 17.93 5.27
C ASP A 252 24.41 18.19 4.71
N PHE A 253 23.80 17.24 4.01
CA PHE A 253 22.45 17.36 3.43
C PHE A 253 21.39 17.05 4.50
N VAL A 254 21.12 18.00 5.38
CA VAL A 254 20.28 17.82 6.58
C VAL A 254 18.92 18.51 6.49
N TYR A 255 18.78 19.51 5.62
CA TYR A 255 17.56 20.31 5.54
C TYR A 255 16.61 19.73 4.48
N PRO A 256 15.35 19.45 4.84
CA PRO A 256 14.37 18.98 3.87
C PRO A 256 14.09 20.06 2.82
N CYS A 257 14.11 19.66 1.55
CA CYS A 257 13.89 20.52 0.38
C CYS A 257 12.48 20.26 -0.16
N PHE A 258 11.64 21.29 -0.20
CA PHE A 258 10.25 21.20 -0.62
C PHE A 258 10.02 21.73 -2.02
N GLY A 259 9.33 20.93 -2.83
CA GLY A 259 8.78 21.32 -4.12
C GLY A 259 7.30 21.67 -4.05
N GLY A 260 6.63 21.64 -5.20
CA GLY A 260 5.19 21.92 -5.29
C GLY A 260 4.29 20.87 -4.62
N ASN A 261 4.81 19.71 -4.28
CA ASN A 261 4.03 18.59 -3.71
C ASN A 261 4.79 17.80 -2.65
N GLY A 262 5.42 18.49 -1.73
CA GLY A 262 6.13 17.86 -0.61
C GLY A 262 7.64 17.81 -0.77
N ILE A 263 8.26 16.92 0.01
CA ILE A 263 9.72 16.78 0.08
C ILE A 263 10.24 16.20 -1.24
N ARG A 264 11.22 16.89 -1.85
CA ARG A 264 11.96 16.43 -3.03
C ARG A 264 13.26 15.72 -2.68
N GLY A 265 13.73 15.89 -1.45
CA GLY A 265 15.01 15.40 -0.96
C GLY A 265 15.58 16.32 0.10
N TYR A 266 16.90 16.32 0.24
CA TYR A 266 17.62 17.08 1.27
C TYR A 266 18.71 17.95 0.65
N VAL A 267 19.00 19.09 1.28
CA VAL A 267 19.99 20.09 0.86
C VAL A 267 20.89 20.51 2.02
N LYS A 268 22.02 21.19 1.68
CA LYS A 268 23.00 21.63 2.66
C LYS A 268 22.60 22.92 3.38
N GLU A 269 21.77 23.75 2.75
CA GLU A 269 21.42 25.08 3.29
C GLU A 269 19.91 25.21 3.45
N LYS A 270 19.48 25.86 4.52
CA LYS A 270 18.08 26.24 4.73
C LYS A 270 17.77 27.57 4.09
N SER A 271 16.55 27.74 3.60
CA SER A 271 16.03 29.04 3.15
C SER A 271 15.09 29.68 4.18
N HIS A 272 14.47 28.86 5.07
CA HIS A 272 13.49 29.27 6.06
C HIS A 272 13.66 28.53 7.39
N ASP A 273 13.11 29.13 8.46
CA ASP A 273 13.08 28.54 9.80
C ASP A 273 11.81 29.02 10.52
N GLY A 274 11.18 28.13 11.30
CA GLY A 274 9.96 28.44 12.04
C GLY A 274 8.72 27.72 11.50
N GLU A 275 7.54 28.29 11.79
CA GLU A 275 6.24 27.74 11.37
C GLU A 275 5.75 28.46 10.12
N HIS A 276 5.55 27.71 9.06
CA HIS A 276 5.12 28.21 7.76
C HIS A 276 4.11 27.26 7.13
N LEU A 277 3.34 27.76 6.15
CA LEU A 277 2.63 26.90 5.22
C LEU A 277 3.32 26.94 3.86
N LEU A 278 3.24 25.85 3.14
CA LEU A 278 3.73 25.74 1.77
C LEU A 278 2.56 25.47 0.84
N ILE A 279 2.42 26.27 -0.21
CA ILE A 279 1.42 26.04 -1.27
C ILE A 279 2.13 25.59 -2.52
N GLY A 280 1.71 24.46 -3.07
CA GLY A 280 2.21 23.99 -4.36
C GLY A 280 1.89 24.97 -5.47
N ARG A 281 2.93 25.42 -6.22
CA ARG A 281 2.80 26.47 -7.22
C ARG A 281 2.57 25.95 -8.63
N GLN A 282 3.06 24.74 -8.95
CA GLN A 282 3.06 24.20 -10.31
C GLN A 282 2.70 22.71 -10.33
N GLY A 283 2.17 22.24 -11.47
CA GLY A 283 1.84 20.85 -11.73
C GLY A 283 0.41 20.46 -11.31
N ALA A 284 0.09 19.18 -11.44
CA ALA A 284 -1.25 18.64 -11.19
C ALA A 284 -1.76 18.86 -9.75
N LEU A 285 -0.86 19.01 -8.79
CA LEU A 285 -1.17 19.22 -7.37
C LEU A 285 -0.93 20.69 -6.92
N CYS A 286 -0.90 21.64 -7.87
CA CYS A 286 -0.80 23.04 -7.52
C CYS A 286 -2.03 23.46 -6.68
N GLY A 287 -1.80 24.31 -5.69
CA GLY A 287 -2.83 24.71 -4.71
C GLY A 287 -2.92 23.81 -3.47
N ASN A 288 -2.20 22.67 -3.45
CA ASN A 288 -2.10 21.87 -2.26
C ASN A 288 -1.36 22.63 -1.15
N VAL A 289 -1.92 22.62 0.07
CA VAL A 289 -1.37 23.35 1.23
C VAL A 289 -0.76 22.35 2.21
N GLN A 290 0.45 22.64 2.68
CA GLN A 290 1.17 21.80 3.63
C GLN A 290 1.68 22.64 4.79
N ARG A 291 1.69 22.09 6.01
CA ARG A 291 2.34 22.66 7.17
C ARG A 291 3.82 22.34 7.18
N MET A 292 4.62 23.31 7.54
CA MET A 292 6.05 23.14 7.73
C MET A 292 6.51 23.79 9.05
N LYS A 293 7.29 23.04 9.81
CA LYS A 293 7.86 23.49 11.07
C LYS A 293 9.35 23.22 11.14
N GLY A 294 10.12 24.20 11.61
CA GLY A 294 11.57 24.12 11.75
C GLY A 294 12.30 24.56 10.48
N GLN A 295 13.49 24.00 10.28
CA GLN A 295 14.42 24.44 9.23
C GLN A 295 14.21 23.68 7.92
N PHE A 296 14.03 24.40 6.83
CA PHE A 296 13.80 23.80 5.51
C PHE A 296 14.24 24.70 4.35
N TYR A 297 14.27 24.14 3.17
CA TYR A 297 14.47 24.86 1.92
C TYR A 297 13.20 24.76 1.05
N ALA A 298 12.70 25.89 0.57
CA ALA A 298 11.57 25.93 -0.36
C ALA A 298 12.07 26.27 -1.77
N THR A 299 11.76 25.39 -2.74
CA THR A 299 12.08 25.62 -4.15
C THR A 299 11.08 26.61 -4.78
N GLU A 300 11.41 27.13 -5.98
CA GLU A 300 10.55 28.00 -6.78
C GLU A 300 9.17 27.41 -7.12
N HIS A 301 9.01 26.08 -6.93
CA HIS A 301 7.74 25.36 -7.13
C HIS A 301 6.81 25.41 -5.90
N ALA A 302 7.24 26.02 -4.80
CA ALA A 302 6.43 26.25 -3.60
C ALA A 302 6.29 27.73 -3.31
N VAL A 303 5.14 28.12 -2.76
CA VAL A 303 4.91 29.44 -2.16
C VAL A 303 5.00 29.27 -0.66
N VAL A 304 5.90 29.99 -0.01
CA VAL A 304 6.03 30.06 1.45
C VAL A 304 5.06 31.08 2.00
N VAL A 305 4.23 30.67 2.95
CA VAL A 305 3.20 31.48 3.60
C VAL A 305 3.54 31.63 5.08
N SER A 306 3.64 32.88 5.53
CA SER A 306 3.87 33.21 6.95
C SER A 306 2.65 34.01 7.46
N ALA A 307 2.14 33.66 8.63
CA ALA A 307 1.06 34.40 9.26
C ALA A 307 1.50 35.81 9.64
N MET A 308 0.64 36.80 9.49
CA MET A 308 0.83 38.16 9.98
C MET A 308 0.31 38.27 11.42
N GLN A 309 0.58 39.40 12.07
CA GLN A 309 0.10 39.67 13.43
C GLN A 309 -1.43 39.53 13.53
N GLY A 310 -1.91 38.79 14.53
CA GLY A 310 -3.33 38.55 14.75
C GLY A 310 -3.91 37.39 13.94
N ILE A 311 -3.05 36.61 13.22
CA ILE A 311 -3.45 35.42 12.45
C ILE A 311 -2.81 34.18 13.03
N ASP A 312 -3.64 33.18 13.30
CA ASP A 312 -3.23 31.83 13.70
C ASP A 312 -2.85 31.02 12.46
N ILE A 313 -1.65 30.44 12.45
CA ILE A 313 -1.13 29.73 11.27
C ILE A 313 -1.90 28.43 11.00
N ASP A 314 -2.39 27.75 12.02
CA ASP A 314 -3.14 26.51 11.89
C ASP A 314 -4.55 26.77 11.40
N TRP A 315 -5.20 27.87 11.85
CA TRP A 315 -6.43 28.32 11.25
C TRP A 315 -6.25 28.68 9.76
N ALA A 316 -5.17 29.39 9.44
CA ALA A 316 -4.85 29.73 8.05
C ALA A 316 -4.64 28.48 7.19
N PHE A 317 -4.05 27.42 7.72
CA PHE A 317 -3.93 26.13 7.04
C PHE A 317 -5.29 25.57 6.64
N HIS A 318 -6.23 25.47 7.58
CA HIS A 318 -7.56 24.93 7.33
C HIS A 318 -8.35 25.81 6.35
N MET A 319 -8.25 27.13 6.49
CA MET A 319 -8.91 28.07 5.59
C MET A 319 -8.38 27.94 4.17
N LEU A 320 -7.06 27.98 3.96
CA LEU A 320 -6.43 27.86 2.65
C LEU A 320 -6.73 26.51 1.99
N THR A 321 -6.75 25.41 2.77
CA THR A 321 -7.12 24.08 2.30
C THR A 321 -8.58 24.06 1.82
N THR A 322 -9.48 24.68 2.55
CA THR A 322 -10.91 24.75 2.21
C THR A 322 -11.18 25.59 0.97
N MET A 323 -10.36 26.62 0.74
CA MET A 323 -10.48 27.48 -0.44
C MET A 323 -10.22 26.76 -1.76
N ASN A 324 -9.71 25.54 -1.76
CA ASN A 324 -9.39 24.76 -2.96
C ASN A 324 -8.62 25.60 -4.00
N LEU A 325 -7.42 26.00 -3.63
CA LEU A 325 -6.62 26.99 -4.40
C LEU A 325 -6.32 26.56 -5.83
N ASN A 326 -6.44 25.27 -6.15
CA ASN A 326 -6.28 24.74 -7.50
C ASN A 326 -7.23 25.39 -8.52
N GLN A 327 -8.43 25.79 -8.10
CA GLN A 327 -9.41 26.48 -8.95
C GLN A 327 -8.90 27.81 -9.53
N TYR A 328 -7.90 28.43 -8.90
CA TYR A 328 -7.29 29.70 -9.34
C TYR A 328 -6.04 29.49 -10.22
N ALA A 329 -5.67 28.23 -10.49
CA ALA A 329 -4.54 27.90 -11.33
C ALA A 329 -4.79 28.22 -12.82
N SER A 330 -3.73 28.46 -13.57
CA SER A 330 -3.81 28.65 -15.02
C SER A 330 -4.31 27.38 -15.70
N LYS A 331 -5.16 27.55 -16.74
CA LYS A 331 -5.64 26.46 -17.60
C LYS A 331 -4.58 26.10 -18.67
N SER A 332 -3.42 25.62 -18.26
CA SER A 332 -2.34 25.21 -19.15
C SER A 332 -1.99 23.72 -18.93
N ALA A 333 -1.21 23.14 -19.83
CA ALA A 333 -0.69 21.76 -19.69
C ALA A 333 0.11 21.57 -18.39
N GLN A 334 0.71 22.65 -17.88
CA GLN A 334 1.29 22.71 -16.53
C GLN A 334 0.57 23.81 -15.74
N PRO A 335 -0.48 23.49 -14.98
CA PRO A 335 -1.17 24.46 -14.16
C PRO A 335 -0.23 25.18 -13.20
N GLY A 336 -0.44 26.46 -13.01
CA GLY A 336 0.41 27.27 -12.12
C GLY A 336 -0.38 28.37 -11.41
N LEU A 337 -0.02 28.64 -10.15
CA LEU A 337 -0.59 29.68 -9.31
C LEU A 337 0.28 30.95 -9.33
N ALA A 338 -0.36 32.08 -9.60
CA ALA A 338 0.26 33.38 -9.48
C ALA A 338 0.05 33.93 -8.05
N VAL A 339 1.14 34.22 -7.35
CA VAL A 339 1.11 34.72 -5.95
C VAL A 339 0.26 36.00 -5.85
N GLY A 340 0.38 36.93 -6.78
CA GLY A 340 -0.42 38.17 -6.77
C GLY A 340 -1.92 37.92 -6.83
N LYS A 341 -2.38 36.93 -7.63
CA LYS A 341 -3.79 36.56 -7.67
C LYS A 341 -4.28 35.94 -6.37
N LEU A 342 -3.44 35.15 -5.69
CA LEU A 342 -3.79 34.58 -4.38
C LEU A 342 -3.92 35.70 -3.34
N GLN A 343 -3.07 36.70 -3.36
CA GLN A 343 -3.10 37.83 -2.42
C GLN A 343 -4.40 38.65 -2.49
N GLU A 344 -5.05 38.70 -3.65
CA GLU A 344 -6.30 39.43 -3.90
C GLU A 344 -7.56 38.69 -3.41
N LEU A 345 -7.45 37.39 -3.08
CA LEU A 345 -8.57 36.59 -2.62
C LEU A 345 -9.09 37.12 -1.28
N LYS A 346 -10.39 37.34 -1.20
CA LYS A 346 -11.08 37.88 -0.01
C LYS A 346 -11.64 36.74 0.82
N LEU A 347 -11.57 36.87 2.14
CA LEU A 347 -12.12 35.93 3.11
C LEU A 347 -12.57 36.68 4.38
N LEU A 348 -13.43 36.02 5.15
CA LEU A 348 -13.86 36.50 6.46
C LEU A 348 -12.87 36.02 7.53
N VAL A 349 -12.38 36.96 8.34
CA VAL A 349 -11.36 36.71 9.39
C VAL A 349 -12.00 36.96 10.76
N PRO A 350 -12.14 35.93 11.60
CA PRO A 350 -12.65 36.07 12.95
C PRO A 350 -11.55 36.52 13.92
N SER A 351 -11.93 36.80 15.19
CA SER A 351 -10.96 37.11 16.23
C SER A 351 -9.92 36.00 16.40
N ILE A 352 -8.74 36.35 16.90
CA ILE A 352 -7.64 35.38 17.09
C ILE A 352 -8.03 34.23 18.04
N GLU A 353 -8.88 34.48 19.05
CA GLU A 353 -9.38 33.45 19.97
C GLU A 353 -10.27 32.46 19.20
N ARG A 354 -11.13 32.96 18.29
CA ARG A 354 -12.01 32.15 17.45
C ARG A 354 -11.19 31.34 16.44
N GLN A 355 -10.15 31.92 15.84
CA GLN A 355 -9.22 31.22 14.95
C GLN A 355 -8.57 30.02 15.67
N LYS A 356 -7.97 30.23 16.85
CA LYS A 356 -7.37 29.16 17.66
C LYS A 356 -8.36 28.08 18.07
N TYR A 357 -9.59 28.46 18.41
CA TYR A 357 -10.64 27.51 18.74
C TYR A 357 -10.99 26.61 17.55
N ILE A 358 -11.14 27.20 16.36
CA ILE A 358 -11.42 26.46 15.11
C ILE A 358 -10.26 25.53 14.77
N ALA A 359 -9.03 26.01 14.76
CA ALA A 359 -7.82 25.25 14.49
C ALA A 359 -7.73 24.02 15.40
N LYS A 360 -7.88 24.23 16.72
CA LYS A 360 -7.82 23.15 17.72
C LYS A 360 -8.82 22.02 17.47
N ILE A 361 -10.02 22.34 16.97
CA ILE A 361 -11.03 21.32 16.62
C ILE A 361 -10.63 20.60 15.34
N LEU A 362 -10.31 21.34 14.30
CA LEU A 362 -10.01 20.79 12.98
C LEU A 362 -8.71 19.98 12.98
N ASP A 363 -7.70 20.38 13.75
CA ASP A 363 -6.45 19.62 13.91
C ASP A 363 -6.67 18.21 14.49
N LYS A 364 -7.60 18.06 15.44
CA LYS A 364 -7.94 16.74 15.97
C LYS A 364 -8.52 15.82 14.89
N PHE A 365 -9.37 16.36 14.03
CA PHE A 365 -9.91 15.59 12.91
C PHE A 365 -8.84 15.28 11.87
N ASP A 366 -7.98 16.26 11.56
CA ASP A 366 -6.89 16.09 10.60
C ASP A 366 -5.91 15.00 11.07
N THR A 367 -5.48 15.05 12.33
CA THR A 367 -4.65 14.00 12.94
C THR A 367 -5.32 12.63 12.84
N LEU A 368 -6.61 12.54 13.22
CA LEU A 368 -7.33 11.28 13.22
C LEU A 368 -7.50 10.68 11.82
N THR A 369 -7.68 11.53 10.80
CA THR A 369 -8.09 11.08 9.45
C THR A 369 -6.98 11.12 8.40
N SER A 370 -5.91 11.85 8.62
CA SER A 370 -4.87 12.11 7.60
C SER A 370 -3.45 11.77 8.05
N SER A 371 -3.19 11.70 9.36
CA SER A 371 -1.85 11.41 9.89
C SER A 371 -1.40 9.98 9.55
N ILE A 372 -0.15 9.87 9.04
CA ILE A 372 0.51 8.58 8.78
C ILE A 372 1.31 8.07 9.97
N THR A 373 1.47 8.88 11.01
CA THR A 373 2.21 8.51 12.23
C THR A 373 1.30 8.14 13.38
N GLU A 374 0.07 8.63 13.37
CA GLU A 374 -0.97 8.37 14.36
C GLU A 374 -2.36 8.46 13.72
N GLY A 375 -3.42 8.07 14.43
CA GLY A 375 -4.78 8.07 13.88
C GLY A 375 -5.14 6.80 13.08
N LEU A 376 -6.32 6.84 12.43
CA LEU A 376 -6.89 5.67 11.75
C LEU A 376 -6.06 5.13 10.59
N PRO A 377 -5.45 5.94 9.71
CA PRO A 377 -4.60 5.42 8.64
C PRO A 377 -3.42 4.62 9.19
N ARG A 378 -2.80 5.10 10.27
CA ARG A 378 -1.69 4.41 10.92
C ARG A 378 -2.13 3.11 11.58
N GLU A 379 -3.30 3.10 12.21
CA GLU A 379 -3.85 1.89 12.82
C GLU A 379 -4.12 0.79 11.79
N ILE A 380 -4.68 1.14 10.63
CA ILE A 380 -4.90 0.21 9.51
C ILE A 380 -3.56 -0.40 9.05
N GLU A 381 -2.52 0.42 8.86
CA GLU A 381 -1.18 -0.06 8.48
C GLU A 381 -0.59 -1.00 9.54
N LEU A 382 -0.74 -0.67 10.82
CA LEU A 382 -0.22 -1.48 11.92
C LEU A 382 -0.90 -2.85 11.98
N ARG A 383 -2.21 -2.95 11.74
CA ARG A 383 -2.91 -4.24 11.68
C ARG A 383 -2.39 -5.12 10.55
N GLN A 384 -2.13 -4.53 9.38
CA GLN A 384 -1.54 -5.26 8.26
C GLN A 384 -0.13 -5.77 8.60
N LYS A 385 0.73 -4.91 9.16
CA LYS A 385 2.10 -5.30 9.59
C LYS A 385 2.09 -6.37 10.69
N GLN A 386 1.14 -6.30 11.61
CA GLN A 386 0.96 -7.31 12.65
C GLN A 386 0.62 -8.68 12.04
N TYR A 387 -0.29 -8.72 11.07
CA TYR A 387 -0.61 -9.93 10.32
C TYR A 387 0.62 -10.51 9.62
N GLU A 388 1.36 -9.68 8.89
CA GLU A 388 2.58 -10.07 8.16
C GLU A 388 3.64 -10.65 9.12
N TYR A 389 3.85 -10.01 10.26
CA TYR A 389 4.77 -10.48 11.29
C TYR A 389 4.40 -11.88 11.81
N TYR A 390 3.14 -12.11 12.19
CA TYR A 390 2.72 -13.41 12.71
C TYR A 390 2.71 -14.50 11.63
N ARG A 391 2.39 -14.15 10.39
CA ARG A 391 2.51 -15.07 9.25
C ARG A 391 3.97 -15.52 9.09
N ASP A 392 4.90 -14.59 9.03
CA ASP A 392 6.31 -14.89 8.82
C ASP A 392 6.91 -15.64 10.02
N LEU A 393 6.43 -15.36 11.23
CA LEU A 393 6.80 -16.13 12.43
C LEU A 393 6.37 -17.60 12.34
N LEU A 394 5.17 -17.90 11.85
CA LEU A 394 4.70 -19.27 11.66
C LEU A 394 5.43 -20.04 10.55
N PHE A 395 6.16 -19.32 9.69
CA PHE A 395 7.02 -19.90 8.65
C PHE A 395 8.51 -19.71 8.91
N SER A 396 8.92 -19.30 10.11
CA SER A 396 10.33 -19.12 10.49
C SER A 396 11.02 -20.45 10.82
N PHE A 397 10.86 -21.42 9.94
CA PHE A 397 11.50 -22.72 10.07
C PHE A 397 13.03 -22.62 9.96
N PRO A 398 13.80 -23.43 10.71
CA PRO A 398 15.23 -23.48 10.57
C PRO A 398 15.62 -23.89 9.14
N LYS A 399 16.50 -23.11 8.52
CA LYS A 399 17.08 -23.46 7.23
C LYS A 399 18.35 -24.28 7.46
N PRO A 400 18.60 -25.30 6.63
CA PRO A 400 19.89 -25.97 6.64
C PRO A 400 20.99 -24.94 6.37
N GLU A 401 22.08 -24.99 7.13
CA GLU A 401 23.26 -24.20 6.82
C GLU A 401 23.71 -24.57 5.41
N THR A 402 23.69 -23.60 4.49
CA THR A 402 24.32 -23.78 3.19
C THR A 402 25.80 -23.97 3.45
N ALA A 403 26.28 -25.20 3.24
CA ALA A 403 27.70 -25.44 3.21
C ALA A 403 28.31 -24.44 2.24
N SER A 404 29.11 -23.52 2.78
CA SER A 404 29.90 -22.57 2.00
C SER A 404 30.94 -23.40 1.24
N ASN A 405 30.72 -23.60 -0.06
CA ASN A 405 31.75 -24.06 -0.98
C ASN A 405 32.32 -22.84 -1.71
#